data_737dfd2635c929d7c4811824852e466d
#
_entry.id   737dfd2635c929d7c4811824852e466d
#
_cell.length_a   1.000
_cell.length_b   1.000
_cell.length_c   1.000
_cell.angle_alpha   90.00
_cell.angle_beta   90.00
_cell.angle_gamma   90.00
#
_symmetry.space_group_name_H-M   'P 1'
#
loop_
_entity.id
_entity.type
_entity.pdbx_description
1 polymer ?
#
loop_
_entity_poly.entity_id
_entity_poly.type
_entity_poly.pdbx_seq_one_letter_code
_entity_poly.pdbx_strand_id
1 'polypeptide(L)'
;AESHNDNSLRDPSPFIQTNLVGTFTLLEAVRRHKVRFHHISTDEVYGDLELDDPAKFEPTTPYNPSSPYSSSKAGSDLLVRAWVRSFGVEATISNCSNNYGPYQHIEKFIPRQITNLIDGVRPKLYGAGENVRDWIHVLDHNDAVWDIIEKGRIGETYLIGADGEKNNKEVVELILELMGHAPDDYEHVADRPGHDMRYAIDNSKLVEELGWAPRFTDFRSGLQATIDWYRDNEAWWRPLKAEVEAKYAAQGQ
;
A
#
# COMPACT_ATOMS: atom_id res chain seq x y z
N ALA A 1 -0.56 9.03 8.44
CA ALA A 1 0.23 9.28 7.23
C ALA A 1 -0.69 9.61 6.05
N GLU A 2 -0.25 10.50 5.20
CA GLU A 2 -0.83 10.65 3.87
C GLU A 2 -0.32 9.52 2.99
N SER A 3 -1.21 8.89 2.19
CA SER A 3 -0.86 7.64 1.49
C SER A 3 -1.46 7.48 0.10
N HIS A 4 -2.09 8.50 -0.47
CA HIS A 4 -2.66 8.42 -1.81
C HIS A 4 -1.78 9.17 -2.81
N ASN A 5 -1.17 8.42 -3.73
CA ASN A 5 -0.14 8.94 -4.65
C ASN A 5 -0.65 10.12 -5.49
N ASP A 6 -1.85 10.01 -6.09
CA ASP A 6 -2.42 11.07 -6.92
C ASP A 6 -2.61 12.39 -6.15
N ASN A 7 -2.97 12.31 -4.86
CA ASN A 7 -3.03 13.50 -4.01
C ASN A 7 -1.64 14.12 -3.82
N SER A 8 -0.57 13.31 -3.75
CA SER A 8 0.80 13.81 -3.60
C SER A 8 1.31 14.54 -4.84
N LEU A 9 0.86 14.13 -6.02
CA LEU A 9 1.19 14.80 -7.28
C LEU A 9 0.48 16.15 -7.41
N ARG A 10 -0.70 16.28 -6.81
CA ARG A 10 -1.47 17.52 -6.82
C ARG A 10 -0.97 18.53 -5.79
N ASP A 11 -0.74 18.08 -4.55
CA ASP A 11 -0.22 18.89 -3.45
C ASP A 11 0.69 18.04 -2.55
N PRO A 12 2.01 18.16 -2.68
CA PRO A 12 2.97 17.40 -1.87
C PRO A 12 3.06 17.90 -0.41
N SER A 13 2.59 19.11 -0.11
CA SER A 13 2.81 19.74 1.20
C SER A 13 2.26 18.93 2.38
N PRO A 14 1.02 18.37 2.33
CA PRO A 14 0.50 17.52 3.40
C PRO A 14 1.35 16.26 3.64
N PHE A 15 1.97 15.71 2.58
CA PHE A 15 2.81 14.52 2.67
C PHE A 15 4.10 14.80 3.43
N ILE A 16 4.76 15.92 3.13
CA ILE A 16 5.95 16.36 3.87
C ILE A 16 5.60 16.62 5.33
N GLN A 17 4.52 17.37 5.58
CA GLN A 17 4.11 17.73 6.94
C GLN A 17 3.73 16.50 7.75
N THR A 18 2.94 15.58 7.20
CA THR A 18 2.43 14.43 7.94
C THR A 18 3.45 13.30 8.00
N ASN A 19 4.04 12.92 6.87
CA ASN A 19 4.89 11.73 6.81
C ASN A 19 6.30 12.01 7.36
N LEU A 20 6.88 13.17 7.07
CA LEU A 20 8.23 13.49 7.51
C LEU A 20 8.24 14.20 8.87
N VAL A 21 7.58 15.37 8.98
CA VAL A 21 7.56 16.16 10.22
C VAL A 21 6.76 15.44 11.31
N GLY A 22 5.66 14.77 10.96
CA GLY A 22 4.90 13.94 11.89
C GLY A 22 5.72 12.77 12.44
N THR A 23 6.50 12.08 11.59
CA THR A 23 7.41 11.00 12.06
C THR A 23 8.49 11.55 13.00
N PHE A 24 9.10 12.70 12.66
CA PHE A 24 10.02 13.39 13.58
C PHE A 24 9.39 13.65 14.94
N THR A 25 8.17 14.18 14.96
CA THR A 25 7.44 14.47 16.20
C THR A 25 7.22 13.23 17.06
N LEU A 26 6.82 12.11 16.41
CA LEU A 26 6.65 10.81 17.09
C LEU A 26 7.98 10.29 17.63
N LEU A 27 9.06 10.37 16.85
CA LEU A 27 10.39 9.91 17.27
C LEU A 27 10.91 10.67 18.50
N GLU A 28 10.69 11.98 18.58
CA GLU A 28 11.04 12.76 19.78
C GLU A 28 10.20 12.36 21.00
N ALA A 29 8.91 12.04 20.80
CA ALA A 29 8.07 11.51 21.87
C ALA A 29 8.56 10.12 22.33
N VAL A 30 8.82 9.22 21.39
CA VAL A 30 9.38 7.87 21.64
C VAL A 30 10.69 7.96 22.42
N ARG A 31 11.62 8.85 22.00
CA ARG A 31 12.90 9.07 22.67
C ARG A 31 12.72 9.56 24.10
N ARG A 32 11.78 10.49 24.33
CA ARG A 32 11.48 11.05 25.64
C ARG A 32 10.87 10.03 26.60
N HIS A 33 9.91 9.22 26.08
CA HIS A 33 9.14 8.28 26.89
C HIS A 33 9.74 6.88 26.95
N LYS A 34 10.79 6.60 26.16
CA LYS A 34 11.50 5.30 26.09
C LYS A 34 10.54 4.14 25.82
N VAL A 35 9.68 4.31 24.83
CA VAL A 35 8.76 3.26 24.37
C VAL A 35 9.26 2.65 23.08
N ARG A 36 8.94 1.37 22.84
CA ARG A 36 9.20 0.71 21.55
C ARG A 36 8.34 1.34 20.46
N PHE A 37 8.91 1.47 19.27
CA PHE A 37 8.26 2.07 18.11
C PHE A 37 8.34 1.16 16.90
N HIS A 38 7.24 1.03 16.17
CA HIS A 38 7.22 0.40 14.86
C HIS A 38 6.76 1.40 13.81
N HIS A 39 7.55 1.53 12.73
CA HIS A 39 7.26 2.43 11.62
C HIS A 39 6.78 1.62 10.42
N ILE A 40 5.52 1.85 10.01
CA ILE A 40 4.94 1.24 8.82
C ILE A 40 5.25 2.14 7.61
N SER A 41 5.96 1.59 6.62
CA SER A 41 6.31 2.25 5.37
C SER A 41 5.76 1.47 4.17
N THR A 42 6.34 1.64 3.00
CA THR A 42 5.86 1.12 1.72
C THR A 42 7.04 0.61 0.89
N ASP A 43 6.81 -0.35 0.02
CA ASP A 43 7.74 -0.80 -1.01
C ASP A 43 8.07 0.27 -2.06
N GLU A 44 7.17 1.23 -2.26
CA GLU A 44 7.38 2.36 -3.18
C GLU A 44 8.65 3.20 -2.88
N VAL A 45 9.24 3.05 -1.69
CA VAL A 45 10.52 3.72 -1.36
C VAL A 45 11.71 3.18 -2.18
N TYR A 46 11.60 1.96 -2.69
CA TYR A 46 12.66 1.31 -3.48
C TYR A 46 12.63 1.70 -4.95
N GLY A 47 11.53 2.30 -5.42
CA GLY A 47 11.33 2.71 -6.80
C GLY A 47 10.62 1.64 -7.62
N ASP A 48 11.07 1.42 -8.84
CA ASP A 48 10.42 0.67 -9.89
C ASP A 48 11.28 -0.50 -10.36
N LEU A 49 10.63 -1.59 -10.76
CA LEU A 49 11.21 -2.73 -11.46
C LEU A 49 10.63 -2.82 -12.87
N GLU A 50 11.45 -3.26 -13.83
CA GLU A 50 10.96 -3.59 -15.17
C GLU A 50 10.03 -4.83 -15.11
N LEU A 51 9.11 -4.95 -16.05
CA LEU A 51 8.12 -6.04 -16.05
C LEU A 51 8.75 -7.44 -16.21
N ASP A 52 9.85 -7.53 -16.93
CA ASP A 52 10.58 -8.77 -17.21
C ASP A 52 11.79 -9.00 -16.30
N ASP A 53 12.07 -8.09 -15.36
CA ASP A 53 13.13 -8.25 -14.38
C ASP A 53 12.70 -9.28 -13.30
N PRO A 54 13.44 -10.38 -13.08
CA PRO A 54 13.12 -11.34 -12.02
C PRO A 54 13.45 -10.83 -10.60
N ALA A 55 14.07 -9.65 -10.46
CA ALA A 55 14.46 -9.10 -9.18
C ALA A 55 13.25 -8.79 -8.29
N LYS A 56 13.49 -8.85 -6.98
CA LYS A 56 12.58 -8.38 -5.93
C LYS A 56 13.30 -7.38 -5.03
N PHE A 57 12.57 -6.49 -4.42
CA PHE A 57 13.11 -5.60 -3.40
C PHE A 57 13.49 -6.37 -2.15
N GLU A 58 14.68 -6.09 -1.64
CA GLU A 58 15.23 -6.61 -0.40
C GLU A 58 15.42 -5.46 0.61
N PRO A 59 15.59 -5.76 1.93
CA PRO A 59 15.85 -4.72 2.94
C PRO A 59 17.09 -3.86 2.67
N THR A 60 18.01 -4.37 1.84
CA THR A 60 19.27 -3.73 1.43
C THR A 60 19.17 -2.99 0.11
N THR A 61 18.07 -3.11 -0.63
CA THR A 61 17.84 -2.38 -1.89
C THR A 61 17.94 -0.88 -1.63
N PRO A 62 18.72 -0.13 -2.43
CA PRO A 62 18.79 1.33 -2.31
C PRO A 62 17.44 1.99 -2.56
N TYR A 63 17.11 3.03 -1.79
CA TYR A 63 15.91 3.82 -2.01
C TYR A 63 16.03 4.65 -3.30
N ASN A 64 14.99 4.57 -4.14
CA ASN A 64 14.88 5.32 -5.39
C ASN A 64 13.42 5.75 -5.67
N PRO A 65 12.76 6.47 -4.74
CA PRO A 65 11.34 6.79 -4.82
C PRO A 65 11.00 7.67 -6.02
N SER A 66 9.88 7.39 -6.70
CA SER A 66 9.45 8.06 -7.93
C SER A 66 8.44 9.20 -7.71
N SER A 67 7.83 9.30 -6.53
CA SER A 67 6.76 10.26 -6.25
C SER A 67 7.00 11.07 -4.97
N PRO A 68 6.29 12.21 -4.79
CA PRO A 68 6.33 12.95 -3.51
C PRO A 68 5.88 12.11 -2.31
N TYR A 69 4.89 11.23 -2.48
CA TYR A 69 4.49 10.28 -1.45
C TYR A 69 5.64 9.35 -1.07
N SER A 70 6.17 8.58 -2.03
CA SER A 70 7.23 7.61 -1.76
C SER A 70 8.50 8.28 -1.25
N SER A 71 8.84 9.48 -1.74
CA SER A 71 9.95 10.29 -1.23
C SER A 71 9.75 10.71 0.23
N SER A 72 8.53 11.10 0.61
CA SER A 72 8.21 11.45 2.00
C SER A 72 8.32 10.24 2.94
N LYS A 73 7.94 9.04 2.47
CA LYS A 73 8.08 7.78 3.20
C LYS A 73 9.55 7.36 3.32
N ALA A 74 10.31 7.42 2.22
CA ALA A 74 11.76 7.17 2.26
C ALA A 74 12.48 8.09 3.26
N GLY A 75 12.15 9.38 3.26
CA GLY A 75 12.67 10.33 4.23
C GLY A 75 12.30 9.98 5.68
N SER A 76 11.07 9.53 5.93
CA SER A 76 10.66 9.09 7.27
C SER A 76 11.38 7.82 7.73
N ASP A 77 11.60 6.85 6.85
CA ASP A 77 12.39 5.65 7.15
C ASP A 77 13.84 6.00 7.54
N LEU A 78 14.45 6.95 6.80
CA LEU A 78 15.79 7.44 7.13
C LEU A 78 15.84 8.17 8.47
N LEU A 79 14.80 8.92 8.85
CA LEU A 79 14.70 9.50 10.19
C LEU A 79 14.66 8.42 11.27
N VAL A 80 13.83 7.37 11.11
CA VAL A 80 13.76 6.25 12.06
C VAL A 80 15.13 5.61 12.23
N ARG A 81 15.82 5.26 11.12
CA ARG A 81 17.17 4.69 11.16
C ARG A 81 18.18 5.61 11.88
N ALA A 82 18.09 6.93 11.64
CA ALA A 82 18.97 7.89 12.30
C ALA A 82 18.70 7.96 13.81
N TRP A 83 17.44 7.92 14.26
CA TRP A 83 17.09 7.94 15.68
C TRP A 83 17.52 6.67 16.40
N VAL A 84 17.37 5.51 15.78
CA VAL A 84 17.93 4.26 16.31
C VAL A 84 19.43 4.38 16.51
N ARG A 85 20.15 4.80 15.47
CA ARG A 85 21.63 4.85 15.48
C ARG A 85 22.18 5.93 16.41
N SER A 86 21.57 7.12 16.42
CA SER A 86 22.13 8.29 17.12
C SER A 86 21.64 8.44 18.56
N PHE A 87 20.44 7.97 18.84
CA PHE A 87 19.79 8.17 20.16
C PHE A 87 19.38 6.87 20.85
N GLY A 88 19.64 5.71 20.24
CA GLY A 88 19.30 4.41 20.81
C GLY A 88 17.79 4.16 20.95
N VAL A 89 16.99 4.78 20.07
CA VAL A 89 15.54 4.52 20.03
C VAL A 89 15.28 3.06 19.63
N GLU A 90 14.45 2.38 20.38
CA GLU A 90 14.06 1.00 20.09
C GLU A 90 12.98 1.00 19.01
N ALA A 91 13.38 0.99 17.75
CA ALA A 91 12.46 0.99 16.62
C ALA A 91 12.73 -0.12 15.61
N THR A 92 11.66 -0.54 14.92
CA THR A 92 11.67 -1.41 13.75
C THR A 92 10.93 -0.73 12.60
N ILE A 93 11.22 -1.11 11.36
CA ILE A 93 10.56 -0.61 10.15
C ILE A 93 9.95 -1.79 9.40
N SER A 94 8.76 -1.60 8.82
CA SER A 94 8.25 -2.48 7.76
C SER A 94 7.98 -1.71 6.48
N ASN A 95 8.38 -2.28 5.33
CA ASN A 95 7.99 -1.81 4.02
C ASN A 95 7.03 -2.86 3.43
N CYS A 96 5.75 -2.50 3.28
CA CYS A 96 4.74 -3.44 2.81
C CYS A 96 4.37 -3.20 1.35
N SER A 97 3.91 -4.27 0.70
CA SER A 97 3.29 -4.25 -0.61
C SER A 97 1.84 -3.73 -0.58
N ASN A 98 1.15 -3.80 -1.72
CA ASN A 98 -0.20 -3.25 -1.86
C ASN A 98 -1.23 -4.05 -1.05
N ASN A 99 -1.79 -3.44 -0.04
CA ASN A 99 -2.81 -4.04 0.80
C ASN A 99 -4.18 -4.03 0.12
N TYR A 100 -5.00 -5.06 0.38
CA TYR A 100 -6.43 -5.10 0.08
C TYR A 100 -7.20 -5.74 1.24
N GLY A 101 -8.51 -5.53 1.32
CA GLY A 101 -9.36 -6.12 2.35
C GLY A 101 -10.32 -5.14 3.00
N PRO A 102 -10.95 -5.54 4.11
CA PRO A 102 -11.86 -4.70 4.89
C PRO A 102 -11.25 -3.38 5.35
N TYR A 103 -12.10 -2.34 5.46
CA TYR A 103 -11.75 -1.01 5.97
C TYR A 103 -10.72 -0.23 5.15
N GLN A 104 -10.32 -0.69 3.96
CA GLN A 104 -9.47 0.12 3.10
C GLN A 104 -10.25 1.35 2.59
N HIS A 105 -9.63 2.53 2.66
CA HIS A 105 -10.28 3.78 2.22
C HIS A 105 -10.68 3.71 0.74
N ILE A 106 -11.89 4.17 0.43
CA ILE A 106 -12.51 4.01 -0.89
C ILE A 106 -11.85 4.81 -2.03
N GLU A 107 -10.87 5.67 -1.74
CA GLU A 107 -10.01 6.27 -2.75
C GLU A 107 -8.97 5.30 -3.32
N LYS A 108 -8.70 4.18 -2.62
CA LYS A 108 -7.73 3.19 -3.08
C LYS A 108 -8.30 2.34 -4.21
N PHE A 109 -7.40 1.74 -5.00
CA PHE A 109 -7.73 1.09 -6.26
C PHE A 109 -8.84 0.04 -6.13
N ILE A 110 -8.65 -1.03 -5.36
CA ILE A 110 -9.64 -2.12 -5.23
C ILE A 110 -10.98 -1.62 -4.66
N PRO A 111 -11.04 -0.91 -3.52
CA PRO A 111 -12.33 -0.45 -3.00
C PRO A 111 -13.05 0.53 -3.92
N ARG A 112 -12.32 1.38 -4.67
CA ARG A 112 -12.95 2.29 -5.61
C ARG A 112 -13.68 1.53 -6.71
N GLN A 113 -13.04 0.52 -7.31
CA GLN A 113 -13.67 -0.29 -8.35
C GLN A 113 -14.90 -1.04 -7.84
N ILE A 114 -14.81 -1.65 -6.64
CA ILE A 114 -15.93 -2.35 -6.01
C ILE A 114 -17.09 -1.38 -5.75
N THR A 115 -16.84 -0.24 -5.12
CA THR A 115 -17.89 0.73 -4.78
C THR A 115 -18.46 1.43 -6.01
N ASN A 116 -17.69 1.61 -7.08
CA ASN A 116 -18.19 2.08 -8.37
C ASN A 116 -19.21 1.09 -8.94
N LEU A 117 -18.86 -0.20 -8.99
CA LEU A 117 -19.78 -1.23 -9.49
C LEU A 117 -21.06 -1.36 -8.66
N ILE A 118 -20.99 -1.20 -7.33
CA ILE A 118 -22.20 -1.16 -6.47
C ILE A 118 -23.10 0.01 -6.86
N ASP A 119 -22.52 1.15 -7.25
CA ASP A 119 -23.26 2.35 -7.69
C ASP A 119 -23.62 2.34 -9.19
N GLY A 120 -23.35 1.24 -9.92
CA GLY A 120 -23.62 1.12 -11.35
C GLY A 120 -22.66 1.96 -12.23
N VAL A 121 -21.51 2.34 -11.70
CA VAL A 121 -20.45 3.09 -12.41
C VAL A 121 -19.38 2.10 -12.88
N ARG A 122 -18.95 2.24 -14.14
CA ARG A 122 -17.89 1.38 -14.69
C ARG A 122 -16.55 1.62 -13.99
N PRO A 123 -15.76 0.57 -13.72
CA PRO A 123 -14.41 0.69 -13.20
C PRO A 123 -13.51 1.56 -14.07
N LYS A 124 -12.55 2.23 -13.47
CA LYS A 124 -11.58 3.07 -14.16
C LYS A 124 -10.20 2.42 -14.12
N LEU A 125 -9.58 2.25 -15.28
CA LEU A 125 -8.26 1.63 -15.44
C LEU A 125 -7.27 2.62 -16.02
N TYR A 126 -6.19 2.91 -15.30
CA TYR A 126 -5.10 3.79 -15.76
C TYR A 126 -4.33 3.16 -16.92
N GLY A 127 -4.13 3.91 -18.00
CA GLY A 127 -3.36 3.46 -19.17
C GLY A 127 -3.83 2.11 -19.69
N ALA A 128 -2.91 1.18 -19.96
CA ALA A 128 -3.20 -0.20 -20.36
C ALA A 128 -3.50 -1.14 -19.17
N GLY A 129 -3.26 -0.69 -17.93
CA GLY A 129 -3.43 -1.51 -16.73
C GLY A 129 -2.35 -2.56 -16.51
N GLU A 130 -1.20 -2.43 -17.16
CA GLU A 130 -0.08 -3.40 -17.12
C GLU A 130 0.76 -3.30 -15.85
N ASN A 131 0.57 -2.25 -15.04
CA ASN A 131 1.31 -2.05 -13.81
C ASN A 131 1.07 -3.21 -12.83
N VAL A 132 2.14 -3.90 -12.46
CA VAL A 132 2.12 -5.07 -11.56
C VAL A 132 2.31 -4.64 -10.11
N ARG A 133 1.52 -5.22 -9.23
CA ARG A 133 1.61 -5.01 -7.77
C ARG A 133 1.61 -6.37 -7.06
N ASP A 134 2.37 -6.46 -5.99
CA ASP A 134 2.27 -7.57 -5.06
C ASP A 134 1.12 -7.28 -4.08
N TRP A 135 0.06 -8.09 -4.13
CA TRP A 135 -1.15 -7.87 -3.35
C TRP A 135 -1.16 -8.72 -2.08
N ILE A 136 -1.29 -8.07 -0.93
CA ILE A 136 -1.37 -8.73 0.37
C ILE A 136 -2.70 -8.42 1.06
N HIS A 137 -3.33 -9.44 1.66
CA HIS A 137 -4.51 -9.21 2.46
C HIS A 137 -4.18 -8.47 3.75
N VAL A 138 -4.99 -7.48 4.15
CA VAL A 138 -4.72 -6.61 5.31
C VAL A 138 -4.56 -7.38 6.63
N LEU A 139 -5.22 -8.52 6.80
CA LEU A 139 -5.06 -9.33 8.01
C LEU A 139 -3.68 -10.00 8.05
N ASP A 140 -3.15 -10.45 6.92
CA ASP A 140 -1.79 -11.00 6.86
C ASP A 140 -0.74 -9.91 7.12
N HIS A 141 -0.95 -8.72 6.56
CA HIS A 141 -0.11 -7.56 6.86
C HIS A 141 -0.12 -7.21 8.37
N ASN A 142 -1.29 -7.19 8.98
CA ASN A 142 -1.42 -6.87 10.41
C ASN A 142 -0.77 -7.94 11.29
N ASP A 143 -0.89 -9.22 10.95
CA ASP A 143 -0.22 -10.31 11.66
C ASP A 143 1.31 -10.18 11.54
N ALA A 144 1.83 -9.86 10.34
CA ALA A 144 3.25 -9.57 10.15
C ALA A 144 3.74 -8.39 10.99
N VAL A 145 3.00 -7.27 11.00
CA VAL A 145 3.32 -6.10 11.83
C VAL A 145 3.34 -6.47 13.30
N TRP A 146 2.39 -7.28 13.76
CA TRP A 146 2.34 -7.72 15.16
C TRP A 146 3.55 -8.59 15.52
N ASP A 147 3.91 -9.54 14.67
CA ASP A 147 5.12 -10.35 14.86
C ASP A 147 6.39 -9.50 14.90
N ILE A 148 6.50 -8.48 14.04
CA ILE A 148 7.65 -7.55 14.05
C ILE A 148 7.68 -6.72 15.36
N ILE A 149 6.54 -6.27 15.85
CA ILE A 149 6.46 -5.53 17.11
C ILE A 149 6.92 -6.40 18.29
N GLU A 150 6.50 -7.67 18.33
CA GLU A 150 6.82 -8.57 19.44
C GLU A 150 8.23 -9.13 19.36
N LYS A 151 8.66 -9.59 18.17
CA LYS A 151 9.84 -10.44 17.98
C LYS A 151 10.93 -9.79 17.11
N GLY A 152 10.58 -8.75 16.32
CA GLY A 152 11.51 -8.13 15.38
C GLY A 152 12.73 -7.53 16.07
N ARG A 153 13.89 -7.61 15.44
CA ARG A 153 15.16 -7.06 15.95
C ARG A 153 15.16 -5.54 15.82
N ILE A 154 15.54 -4.86 16.89
CA ILE A 154 15.64 -3.40 16.92
C ILE A 154 16.64 -2.91 15.86
N GLY A 155 16.25 -1.85 15.14
CA GLY A 155 17.04 -1.25 14.06
C GLY A 155 16.84 -1.90 12.69
N GLU A 156 16.13 -3.05 12.62
CA GLU A 156 15.96 -3.79 11.39
C GLU A 156 14.73 -3.32 10.58
N THR A 157 14.84 -3.53 9.28
CA THR A 157 13.74 -3.39 8.31
C THR A 157 13.28 -4.76 7.86
N TYR A 158 11.96 -4.96 7.83
CA TYR A 158 11.30 -6.17 7.34
C TYR A 158 10.41 -5.81 6.16
N LEU A 159 10.48 -6.59 5.09
CA LEU A 159 9.61 -6.44 3.95
C LEU A 159 8.41 -7.38 4.09
N ILE A 160 7.21 -6.85 3.84
CA ILE A 160 5.95 -7.60 3.99
C ILE A 160 5.26 -7.68 2.64
N GLY A 161 5.35 -8.83 1.99
CA GLY A 161 4.70 -9.19 0.73
C GLY A 161 4.14 -10.61 0.79
N ALA A 162 3.32 -10.99 -0.18
CA ALA A 162 2.66 -12.29 -0.21
C ALA A 162 2.88 -13.07 -1.51
N ASP A 163 3.84 -12.67 -2.35
CA ASP A 163 4.07 -13.22 -3.69
C ASP A 163 2.79 -13.19 -4.57
N GLY A 164 1.95 -12.19 -4.33
CA GLY A 164 0.64 -12.01 -4.95
C GLY A 164 0.66 -11.12 -6.20
N GLU A 165 1.72 -11.19 -7.01
CA GLU A 165 1.88 -10.32 -8.18
C GLU A 165 0.73 -10.47 -9.18
N LYS A 166 0.04 -9.35 -9.45
CA LYS A 166 -0.99 -9.22 -10.50
C LYS A 166 -0.95 -7.82 -11.07
N ASN A 167 -1.21 -7.71 -12.36
CA ASN A 167 -1.39 -6.40 -12.96
C ASN A 167 -2.78 -5.81 -12.67
N ASN A 168 -2.91 -4.50 -12.80
CA ASN A 168 -4.14 -3.81 -12.48
C ASN A 168 -5.33 -4.25 -13.34
N LYS A 169 -5.08 -4.64 -14.61
CA LYS A 169 -6.12 -5.13 -15.52
C LYS A 169 -6.67 -6.48 -15.03
N GLU A 170 -5.80 -7.43 -14.69
CA GLU A 170 -6.23 -8.73 -14.13
C GLU A 170 -7.09 -8.55 -12.86
N VAL A 171 -6.72 -7.58 -12.01
CA VAL A 171 -7.49 -7.30 -10.79
C VAL A 171 -8.87 -6.73 -11.12
N VAL A 172 -8.97 -5.78 -12.06
CA VAL A 172 -10.27 -5.20 -12.48
C VAL A 172 -11.14 -6.25 -13.14
N GLU A 173 -10.59 -7.06 -14.05
CA GLU A 173 -11.33 -8.15 -14.72
C GLU A 173 -11.86 -9.18 -13.70
N LEU A 174 -11.05 -9.51 -12.68
CA LEU A 174 -11.49 -10.41 -11.61
C LEU A 174 -12.59 -9.79 -10.73
N ILE A 175 -12.51 -8.49 -10.41
CA ILE A 175 -13.59 -7.79 -9.69
C ILE A 175 -14.89 -7.83 -10.51
N LEU A 176 -14.83 -7.54 -11.80
CA LEU A 176 -15.99 -7.58 -12.71
C LEU A 176 -16.61 -8.97 -12.73
N GLU A 177 -15.81 -10.01 -12.93
CA GLU A 177 -16.26 -11.40 -12.93
C GLU A 177 -16.97 -11.77 -11.62
N LEU A 178 -16.33 -11.49 -10.46
CA LEU A 178 -16.86 -11.81 -9.13
C LEU A 178 -18.14 -11.02 -8.79
N MET A 179 -18.34 -9.87 -9.44
CA MET A 179 -19.55 -9.06 -9.27
C MET A 179 -20.62 -9.33 -10.33
N GLY A 180 -20.36 -10.26 -11.31
CA GLY A 180 -21.33 -10.69 -12.33
C GLY A 180 -21.40 -9.79 -13.53
N HIS A 181 -20.36 -9.03 -13.84
CA HIS A 181 -20.22 -8.18 -15.02
C HIS A 181 -19.37 -8.84 -16.11
N ALA A 182 -19.41 -8.31 -17.33
CA ALA A 182 -18.49 -8.72 -18.39
C ALA A 182 -17.05 -8.29 -18.06
N PRO A 183 -16.03 -9.11 -18.34
CA PRO A 183 -14.66 -8.82 -17.91
C PRO A 183 -14.04 -7.57 -18.57
N ASP A 184 -14.60 -7.09 -19.67
CA ASP A 184 -14.18 -5.90 -20.40
C ASP A 184 -15.04 -4.65 -20.11
N ASP A 185 -15.94 -4.71 -19.12
CA ASP A 185 -16.84 -3.60 -18.76
C ASP A 185 -16.17 -2.56 -17.85
N TYR A 186 -15.04 -2.03 -18.29
CA TYR A 186 -14.30 -0.94 -17.65
C TYR A 186 -13.96 0.17 -18.65
N GLU A 187 -13.52 1.32 -18.14
CA GLU A 187 -13.08 2.46 -18.93
C GLU A 187 -11.60 2.73 -18.73
N HIS A 188 -10.87 2.89 -19.85
CA HIS A 188 -9.51 3.40 -19.79
C HIS A 188 -9.50 4.90 -19.48
N VAL A 189 -8.67 5.32 -18.54
CA VAL A 189 -8.39 6.72 -18.25
C VAL A 189 -6.91 7.04 -18.50
N ALA A 190 -6.57 8.32 -18.61
CA ALA A 190 -5.18 8.73 -18.81
C ALA A 190 -4.29 8.20 -17.69
N ASP A 191 -3.11 7.71 -18.05
CA ASP A 191 -2.13 7.26 -17.07
C ASP A 191 -1.54 8.44 -16.29
N ARG A 192 -1.09 8.18 -15.06
CA ARG A 192 -0.51 9.20 -14.21
C ARG A 192 1.00 9.36 -14.46
N PRO A 193 1.56 10.56 -14.31
CA PRO A 193 3.00 10.77 -14.38
C PRO A 193 3.75 9.94 -13.31
N GLY A 194 4.88 9.32 -13.69
CA GLY A 194 5.70 8.56 -12.76
C GLY A 194 4.99 7.31 -12.20
N HIS A 195 4.16 6.67 -13.01
CA HIS A 195 3.48 5.45 -12.61
C HIS A 195 4.41 4.26 -12.71
N ASP A 196 4.91 3.81 -11.58
CA ASP A 196 5.83 2.67 -11.48
C ASP A 196 5.23 1.41 -12.12
N MET A 197 6.04 0.65 -12.84
CA MET A 197 5.60 -0.49 -13.62
C MET A 197 5.41 -1.74 -12.76
N ARG A 198 6.38 -2.08 -11.90
CA ARG A 198 6.30 -3.31 -11.12
C ARG A 198 6.86 -3.13 -9.73
N TYR A 199 6.16 -3.70 -8.74
CA TYR A 199 6.64 -3.93 -7.39
C TYR A 199 6.62 -5.42 -7.09
N ALA A 200 7.71 -5.92 -6.54
CA ALA A 200 7.84 -7.27 -6.01
C ALA A 200 8.75 -7.25 -4.79
N ILE A 201 8.35 -7.98 -3.76
CA ILE A 201 9.03 -7.97 -2.45
C ILE A 201 9.59 -9.36 -2.14
N ASP A 202 10.81 -9.39 -1.63
CA ASP A 202 11.38 -10.56 -0.96
C ASP A 202 11.07 -10.50 0.54
N ASN A 203 10.18 -11.36 1.00
CA ASN A 203 9.77 -11.48 2.40
C ASN A 203 10.59 -12.53 3.18
N SER A 204 11.61 -13.13 2.60
CA SER A 204 12.39 -14.24 3.19
C SER A 204 12.89 -13.94 4.59
N LYS A 205 13.40 -12.73 4.83
CA LYS A 205 13.85 -12.30 6.17
C LYS A 205 12.72 -12.37 7.21
N LEU A 206 11.51 -11.95 6.86
CA LEU A 206 10.35 -12.00 7.74
C LEU A 206 9.98 -13.46 8.08
N VAL A 207 9.97 -14.32 7.06
CA VAL A 207 9.67 -15.74 7.19
C VAL A 207 10.74 -16.44 8.04
N GLU A 208 12.01 -16.26 7.72
CA GLU A 208 13.13 -16.96 8.38
C GLU A 208 13.34 -16.53 9.84
N GLU A 209 13.24 -15.22 10.11
CA GLU A 209 13.51 -14.72 11.45
C GLU A 209 12.30 -14.80 12.39
N LEU A 210 11.09 -14.61 11.89
CA LEU A 210 9.89 -14.49 12.72
C LEU A 210 8.90 -15.66 12.56
N GLY A 211 9.08 -16.51 11.54
CA GLY A 211 8.20 -17.65 11.27
C GLY A 211 6.83 -17.22 10.70
N TRP A 212 6.73 -16.01 10.17
CA TRP A 212 5.48 -15.52 9.59
C TRP A 212 5.19 -16.21 8.25
N ALA A 213 3.90 -16.42 7.96
CA ALA A 213 3.43 -16.87 6.66
C ALA A 213 2.03 -16.30 6.38
N PRO A 214 1.74 -15.89 5.12
CA PRO A 214 0.42 -15.41 4.78
C PRO A 214 -0.61 -16.54 4.83
N ARG A 215 -1.84 -16.22 5.28
CA ARG A 215 -2.99 -17.14 5.32
C ARG A 215 -3.87 -17.00 4.08
N PHE A 216 -3.93 -15.78 3.52
CA PHE A 216 -4.74 -15.48 2.34
C PHE A 216 -3.89 -15.65 1.06
N THR A 217 -3.53 -16.89 0.75
CA THR A 217 -2.70 -17.21 -0.43
C THR A 217 -3.50 -17.34 -1.73
N ASP A 218 -4.82 -17.53 -1.66
CA ASP A 218 -5.72 -17.47 -2.82
C ASP A 218 -6.33 -16.06 -2.94
N PHE A 219 -5.77 -15.28 -3.88
CA PHE A 219 -6.22 -13.91 -4.14
C PHE A 219 -7.69 -13.83 -4.52
N ARG A 220 -8.21 -14.82 -5.27
CA ARG A 220 -9.61 -14.84 -5.72
C ARG A 220 -10.57 -14.92 -4.53
N SER A 221 -10.34 -15.82 -3.60
CA SER A 221 -11.19 -15.95 -2.41
C SER A 221 -11.05 -14.75 -1.46
N GLY A 222 -9.84 -14.21 -1.30
CA GLY A 222 -9.61 -13.00 -0.51
C GLY A 222 -10.31 -11.77 -1.11
N LEU A 223 -10.29 -11.64 -2.44
CA LEU A 223 -10.98 -10.57 -3.15
C LEU A 223 -12.51 -10.72 -3.06
N GLN A 224 -13.05 -11.95 -3.18
CA GLN A 224 -14.48 -12.21 -2.98
C GLN A 224 -14.93 -11.78 -1.59
N ALA A 225 -14.19 -12.19 -0.54
CA ALA A 225 -14.50 -11.79 0.83
C ALA A 225 -14.43 -10.26 1.02
N THR A 226 -13.52 -9.59 0.31
CA THR A 226 -13.42 -8.12 0.30
C THR A 226 -14.64 -7.49 -0.36
N ILE A 227 -15.09 -8.00 -1.52
CA ILE A 227 -16.30 -7.53 -2.21
C ILE A 227 -17.53 -7.68 -1.30
N ASP A 228 -17.68 -8.84 -0.69
CA ASP A 228 -18.81 -9.13 0.21
C ASP A 228 -18.81 -8.16 1.40
N TRP A 229 -17.63 -7.89 1.96
CA TRP A 229 -17.49 -6.92 3.05
C TRP A 229 -17.96 -5.51 2.63
N TYR A 230 -17.56 -5.00 1.44
CA TYR A 230 -18.01 -3.68 0.97
C TYR A 230 -19.51 -3.64 0.70
N ARG A 231 -20.13 -4.72 0.22
CA ARG A 231 -21.58 -4.84 0.07
C ARG A 231 -22.31 -4.79 1.42
N ASP A 232 -21.81 -5.51 2.40
CA ASP A 232 -22.43 -5.61 3.73
C ASP A 232 -22.21 -4.37 4.60
N ASN A 233 -21.22 -3.54 4.28
CA ASN A 233 -20.81 -2.39 5.09
C ASN A 233 -20.96 -1.04 4.36
N GLU A 234 -21.99 -0.87 3.52
CA GLU A 234 -22.23 0.37 2.79
C GLU A 234 -22.32 1.60 3.70
N ALA A 235 -22.90 1.48 4.86
CA ALA A 235 -23.03 2.57 5.83
C ALA A 235 -21.68 3.13 6.28
N TRP A 236 -20.59 2.33 6.21
CA TRP A 236 -19.25 2.75 6.57
C TRP A 236 -18.60 3.62 5.48
N TRP A 237 -18.69 3.24 4.22
CA TRP A 237 -17.97 3.91 3.13
C TRP A 237 -18.81 4.91 2.34
N ARG A 238 -20.13 4.73 2.27
CA ARG A 238 -21.02 5.57 1.45
C ARG A 238 -20.97 7.07 1.79
N PRO A 239 -20.85 7.49 3.06
CA PRO A 239 -20.70 8.92 3.39
C PRO A 239 -19.49 9.61 2.76
N LEU A 240 -18.41 8.84 2.49
CA LEU A 240 -17.17 9.35 1.91
C LEU A 240 -17.18 9.35 0.37
N LYS A 241 -18.12 8.60 -0.25
CA LYS A 241 -18.11 8.33 -1.71
C LYS A 241 -18.21 9.60 -2.53
N ALA A 242 -19.12 10.50 -2.20
CA ALA A 242 -19.34 11.74 -2.95
C ALA A 242 -18.09 12.65 -2.94
N GLU A 243 -17.40 12.76 -1.81
CA GLU A 243 -16.17 13.55 -1.69
C GLU A 243 -15.03 12.96 -2.52
N VAL A 244 -14.86 11.64 -2.46
CA VAL A 244 -13.81 10.93 -3.20
C VAL A 244 -14.04 11.07 -4.71
N GLU A 245 -15.26 10.83 -5.21
CA GLU A 245 -15.56 10.96 -6.64
C GLU A 245 -15.46 12.41 -7.14
N ALA A 246 -15.82 13.38 -6.30
CA ALA A 246 -15.61 14.80 -6.66
C ALA A 246 -14.13 15.14 -6.84
N LYS A 247 -13.22 14.55 -6.02
CA LYS A 247 -11.77 14.73 -6.17
C LYS A 247 -11.26 14.13 -7.48
N TYR A 248 -11.74 12.94 -7.85
CA TYR A 248 -11.37 12.27 -9.10
C TYR A 248 -11.93 13.00 -10.33
N ALA A 249 -13.19 13.44 -10.29
CA ALA A 249 -13.79 14.24 -11.37
C ALA A 249 -13.02 15.54 -11.63
N ALA A 250 -12.51 16.20 -10.59
CA ALA A 250 -11.65 17.39 -10.72
C ALA A 250 -10.29 17.07 -11.40
N GLN A 251 -9.91 15.79 -11.48
CA GLN A 251 -8.69 15.30 -12.15
C GLN A 251 -8.97 14.77 -13.57
N GLY A 252 -10.22 14.87 -14.05
CA GLY A 252 -10.63 14.37 -15.38
C GLY A 252 -10.84 12.86 -15.44
N GLN A 253 -11.17 12.23 -14.32
CA GLN A 253 -11.34 10.77 -14.20
C GLN A 253 -12.75 10.37 -13.77
#